data_56614bb92ef7648ce3934f0610a31a0b
#
_entry.id   56614bb92ef7648ce3934f0610a31a0b
#
_cell.length_a   1.000
_cell.length_b   1.000
_cell.length_c   1.000
_cell.angle_alpha   90.00
_cell.angle_beta   90.00
_cell.angle_gamma   90.00
#
_symmetry.space_group_name_H-M   'P 1'
#
loop_
_entity.id
_entity.type
_entity.pdbx_description
1 polymer ?
#
loop_
_entity_poly.entity_id
_entity_poly.type
_entity_poly.pdbx_seq_one_letter_code
_entity_poly.pdbx_strand_id
1 'polypeptide(L)'
;AGVRVINTHDHDDFYGIQLHPRDTGGAMLEIDRNDGDDASDSPWRPAGDDWKRAVRTDVTTAMTGAELQSDDPAGLAARWGAILDIAPKTGDDGVAALQLDNAMLRFVPVTDGRGEGLGGVDLKMAPGAQNLGETTIICGTRFRLIE
;
A
#
# COMPACT_ATOMS: atom_id res chain seq x y z
N ALA A 1 -20.40 -0.60 -0.55
CA ALA A 1 -19.55 -0.95 0.60
C ALA A 1 -19.76 -0.02 1.83
N GLY A 2 -20.52 1.08 1.71
CA GLY A 2 -20.81 2.00 2.83
C GLY A 2 -19.56 2.71 3.39
N VAL A 3 -18.61 3.02 2.52
CA VAL A 3 -17.35 3.72 2.86
C VAL A 3 -17.50 5.17 2.45
N ARG A 4 -17.12 6.08 3.35
CA ARG A 4 -17.20 7.53 3.10
C ARG A 4 -16.03 7.97 2.22
N VAL A 5 -16.32 8.76 1.19
CA VAL A 5 -15.33 9.55 0.47
C VAL A 5 -15.14 10.87 1.21
N ILE A 6 -13.92 11.24 1.54
CA ILE A 6 -13.60 12.48 2.24
C ILE A 6 -13.01 13.55 1.32
N ASN A 7 -12.44 13.13 0.21
CA ASN A 7 -11.89 14.03 -0.78
C ASN A 7 -12.00 13.43 -2.18
N THR A 8 -12.12 14.27 -3.18
CA THR A 8 -12.15 13.90 -4.59
C THR A 8 -11.27 14.88 -5.36
N HIS A 9 -10.36 14.35 -6.15
CA HIS A 9 -9.56 15.09 -7.11
C HIS A 9 -10.11 14.78 -8.50
N ASP A 10 -10.55 15.80 -9.21
CA ASP A 10 -11.13 15.66 -10.54
C ASP A 10 -10.43 16.64 -11.49
N HIS A 11 -9.61 16.10 -12.37
CA HIS A 11 -8.87 16.82 -13.40
C HIS A 11 -9.02 16.09 -14.73
N ASP A 12 -8.74 16.75 -15.83
CA ASP A 12 -8.93 16.18 -17.17
C ASP A 12 -8.15 14.86 -17.37
N ASP A 13 -6.96 14.74 -16.78
CA ASP A 13 -6.03 13.62 -16.91
C ASP A 13 -5.89 12.74 -15.65
N PHE A 14 -6.57 13.10 -14.56
CA PHE A 14 -6.44 12.42 -13.27
C PHE A 14 -7.75 12.49 -12.48
N TYR A 15 -8.18 11.35 -11.95
CA TYR A 15 -9.30 11.27 -11.02
C TYR A 15 -8.88 10.44 -9.81
N GLY A 16 -9.05 10.98 -8.61
CA GLY A 16 -8.71 10.30 -7.37
C GLY A 16 -9.77 10.47 -6.29
N ILE A 17 -9.98 9.45 -5.49
CA ILE A 17 -10.85 9.48 -4.33
C ILE A 17 -10.09 9.03 -3.09
N GLN A 18 -10.23 9.79 -2.00
CA GLN A 18 -9.69 9.42 -0.71
C GLN A 18 -10.82 8.91 0.20
N LEU A 19 -10.65 7.72 0.73
CA LEU A 19 -11.61 7.08 1.61
C LEU A 19 -11.31 7.42 3.08
N HIS A 20 -12.36 7.51 3.88
CA HIS A 20 -12.23 7.91 5.27
C HIS A 20 -11.50 6.85 6.10
N PRO A 21 -10.40 7.17 6.82
CA PRO A 21 -9.58 6.18 7.53
C PRO A 21 -10.33 5.40 8.61
N ARG A 22 -11.36 5.95 9.22
CA ARG A 22 -12.24 5.19 10.14
C ARG A 22 -13.01 4.06 9.46
N ASP A 23 -13.18 4.14 8.15
CA ASP A 23 -13.89 3.13 7.38
C ASP A 23 -12.93 2.12 6.74
N THR A 24 -11.63 2.38 6.80
CA THR A 24 -10.54 1.60 6.20
C THR A 24 -9.50 1.13 7.23
N GLY A 25 -9.84 1.10 8.53
CA GLY A 25 -8.97 0.58 9.59
C GLY A 25 -7.74 1.44 9.87
N GLY A 26 -7.93 2.76 9.98
CA GLY A 26 -6.88 3.71 10.37
C GLY A 26 -5.91 4.11 9.26
N ALA A 27 -5.89 3.42 8.13
CA ALA A 27 -5.10 3.80 6.95
C ALA A 27 -5.97 4.52 5.92
N MET A 28 -5.51 5.63 5.37
CA MET A 28 -6.19 6.29 4.26
C MET A 28 -5.96 5.47 2.98
N LEU A 29 -7.04 4.99 2.38
CA LEU A 29 -7.01 4.36 1.06
C LEU A 29 -7.38 5.43 0.02
N GLU A 30 -6.50 5.63 -0.94
CA GLU A 30 -6.74 6.44 -2.12
C GLU A 30 -6.84 5.52 -3.34
N ILE A 31 -7.79 5.79 -4.22
CA ILE A 31 -8.00 5.06 -5.47
C ILE A 31 -7.97 6.08 -6.59
N ASP A 32 -6.99 5.93 -7.46
CA ASP A 32 -6.71 6.88 -8.52
C ASP A 32 -6.87 6.26 -9.90
N ARG A 33 -7.32 7.08 -10.84
CA ARG A 33 -7.24 6.82 -12.27
C ARG A 33 -6.40 7.92 -12.92
N ASN A 34 -5.40 7.53 -13.67
CA ASN A 34 -4.58 8.44 -14.46
C ASN A 34 -4.80 8.14 -15.95
N ASP A 35 -4.97 9.18 -16.77
CA ASP A 35 -5.07 9.00 -18.21
C ASP A 35 -3.67 8.77 -18.76
N GLY A 36 -3.40 7.57 -19.23
CA GLY A 36 -2.10 7.11 -19.71
C GLY A 36 -2.11 5.60 -19.87
N ASP A 37 -0.94 5.04 -19.99
CA ASP A 37 -0.75 3.59 -19.90
C ASP A 37 -0.49 3.17 -18.45
N ASP A 38 -0.57 1.87 -18.18
CA ASP A 38 -0.33 1.29 -16.86
C ASP A 38 1.16 1.11 -16.52
N ALA A 39 2.06 1.74 -17.30
CA ALA A 39 3.49 1.64 -17.04
C ALA A 39 3.86 2.39 -15.75
N SER A 40 4.74 1.80 -14.96
CA SER A 40 5.18 2.37 -13.68
C SER A 40 5.92 3.72 -13.82
N ASP A 41 6.28 4.10 -15.05
CA ASP A 41 6.92 5.36 -15.37
C ASP A 41 6.03 6.33 -16.17
N SER A 42 4.74 6.02 -16.29
CA SER A 42 3.75 6.93 -16.86
C SER A 42 3.65 8.24 -16.09
N PRO A 43 3.23 9.33 -16.72
CA PRO A 43 2.95 10.57 -16.02
C PRO A 43 1.96 10.34 -14.87
N TRP A 44 2.26 10.88 -13.70
CA TRP A 44 1.37 10.86 -12.55
C TRP A 44 1.28 12.25 -11.96
N ARG A 45 0.12 12.87 -12.14
CA ARG A 45 -0.13 14.27 -11.76
C ARG A 45 0.29 14.61 -10.32
N PRO A 46 -0.01 13.80 -9.28
CA PRO A 46 0.38 14.14 -7.92
C PRO A 46 1.89 14.24 -7.69
N ALA A 47 2.69 13.55 -8.50
CA ALA A 47 4.15 13.62 -8.40
C ALA A 47 4.78 14.79 -9.18
N GLY A 48 4.00 15.45 -10.06
CA GLY A 48 4.45 16.54 -10.92
C GLY A 48 5.28 16.07 -12.13
N ASP A 49 5.54 16.99 -13.05
CA ASP A 49 6.16 16.67 -14.36
C ASP A 49 7.60 16.17 -14.24
N ASP A 50 8.32 16.61 -13.23
CA ASP A 50 9.76 16.38 -13.05
C ASP A 50 10.10 15.22 -12.10
N TRP A 51 9.11 14.42 -11.65
CA TRP A 51 9.29 13.39 -10.64
C TRP A 51 10.39 12.37 -10.97
N LYS A 52 10.58 12.04 -12.25
CA LYS A 52 11.62 11.09 -12.70
C LYS A 52 13.04 11.50 -12.31
N ARG A 53 13.28 12.80 -12.12
CA ARG A 53 14.60 13.31 -11.65
C ARG A 53 14.91 12.91 -10.20
N ALA A 54 13.89 12.67 -9.40
CA ALA A 54 14.05 12.26 -7.99
C ALA A 54 14.17 10.74 -7.82
N VAL A 55 13.89 9.96 -8.85
CA VAL A 55 13.95 8.49 -8.79
C VAL A 55 15.38 8.03 -8.48
N ARG A 56 15.49 7.17 -7.46
CA ARG A 56 16.72 6.50 -7.07
C ARG A 56 16.42 5.03 -6.89
N THR A 57 17.07 4.19 -7.68
CA THR A 57 16.85 2.74 -7.70
C THR A 57 18.13 1.94 -7.42
N ASP A 58 19.12 2.58 -6.87
CA ASP A 58 20.42 2.00 -6.52
C ASP A 58 20.35 1.10 -5.27
N VAL A 59 19.38 1.30 -4.40
CA VAL A 59 19.15 0.48 -3.20
C VAL A 59 17.85 -0.30 -3.29
N THR A 60 16.74 0.36 -3.63
CA THR A 60 15.43 -0.26 -3.77
C THR A 60 14.82 0.07 -5.13
N THR A 61 14.13 -0.88 -5.73
CA THR A 61 13.58 -0.74 -7.09
C THR A 61 12.06 -0.60 -7.14
N ALA A 62 11.36 -1.11 -6.11
CA ALA A 62 9.91 -1.07 -6.06
C ALA A 62 9.39 -1.21 -4.62
N MET A 63 8.18 -0.74 -4.38
CA MET A 63 7.35 -1.13 -3.25
C MET A 63 6.45 -2.29 -3.72
N THR A 64 6.56 -3.43 -3.07
CA THR A 64 5.89 -4.67 -3.47
C THR A 64 4.88 -5.18 -2.45
N GLY A 65 4.74 -4.49 -1.34
CA GLY A 65 3.75 -4.85 -0.33
C GLY A 65 3.56 -3.79 0.73
N ALA A 66 2.40 -3.85 1.36
CA ALA A 66 2.10 -3.09 2.56
C ALA A 66 1.43 -3.99 3.60
N GLU A 67 1.56 -3.60 4.85
CA GLU A 67 1.02 -4.31 5.99
C GLU A 67 0.11 -3.39 6.77
N LEU A 68 -1.15 -3.77 6.89
CA LEU A 68 -2.16 -3.07 7.67
C LEU A 68 -2.38 -3.83 8.96
N GLN A 69 -2.16 -3.15 10.09
CA GLN A 69 -2.41 -3.74 11.39
C GLN A 69 -3.81 -3.37 11.90
N SER A 70 -4.51 -4.35 12.47
CA SER A 70 -5.88 -4.21 12.96
C SER A 70 -6.13 -5.13 14.15
N ASP A 71 -7.09 -4.76 14.99
CA ASP A 71 -7.62 -5.63 16.06
C ASP A 71 -8.45 -6.80 15.48
N ASP A 72 -8.98 -6.64 14.25
CA ASP A 72 -9.63 -7.69 13.46
C ASP A 72 -9.05 -7.74 12.04
N PRO A 73 -7.87 -8.37 11.83
CA PRO A 73 -7.23 -8.42 10.52
C PRO A 73 -8.07 -9.09 9.44
N ALA A 74 -8.80 -10.15 9.78
CA ALA A 74 -9.64 -10.86 8.80
C ALA A 74 -10.84 -10.02 8.38
N GLY A 75 -11.50 -9.33 9.32
CA GLY A 75 -12.58 -8.40 9.01
C GLY A 75 -12.10 -7.20 8.19
N LEU A 76 -10.91 -6.67 8.49
CA LEU A 76 -10.31 -5.58 7.71
C LEU A 76 -9.95 -6.04 6.29
N ALA A 77 -9.39 -7.24 6.13
CA ALA A 77 -9.11 -7.84 4.82
C ALA A 77 -10.39 -8.01 3.98
N ALA A 78 -11.46 -8.53 4.60
CA ALA A 78 -12.75 -8.67 3.93
C ALA A 78 -13.33 -7.31 3.49
N ARG A 79 -13.19 -6.28 4.34
CA ARG A 79 -13.65 -4.92 4.03
C ARG A 79 -12.88 -4.30 2.85
N TRP A 80 -11.56 -4.39 2.87
CA TRP A 80 -10.73 -3.90 1.75
C TRP A 80 -10.97 -4.70 0.49
N GLY A 81 -11.14 -6.02 0.60
CA GLY A 81 -11.51 -6.88 -0.51
C GLY A 81 -12.83 -6.47 -1.16
N ALA A 82 -13.85 -6.11 -0.36
CA ALA A 82 -15.13 -5.61 -0.86
C ALA A 82 -15.04 -4.20 -1.50
N ILE A 83 -14.08 -3.38 -1.07
CA ILE A 83 -13.83 -2.06 -1.68
C ILE A 83 -13.14 -2.21 -3.03
N LEU A 84 -12.13 -3.08 -3.11
CA LEU A 84 -11.27 -3.25 -4.28
C LEU A 84 -11.77 -4.32 -5.26
N ASP A 85 -12.86 -5.02 -4.93
CA ASP A 85 -13.40 -6.18 -5.66
C ASP A 85 -12.38 -7.33 -5.81
N ILE A 86 -11.61 -7.57 -4.72
CA ILE A 86 -10.59 -8.62 -4.65
C ILE A 86 -10.91 -9.56 -3.50
N ALA A 87 -11.01 -10.85 -3.75
CA ALA A 87 -11.23 -11.83 -2.70
C ALA A 87 -9.97 -12.01 -1.82
N PRO A 88 -10.06 -11.84 -0.49
CA PRO A 88 -8.94 -12.12 0.41
C PRO A 88 -8.54 -13.59 0.34
N LYS A 89 -7.24 -13.85 0.48
CA LYS A 89 -6.67 -15.19 0.66
C LYS A 89 -5.96 -15.25 2.00
N THR A 90 -5.99 -16.41 2.62
CA THR A 90 -5.20 -16.66 3.84
C THR A 90 -4.02 -17.55 3.48
N GLY A 91 -2.83 -17.10 3.82
CA GLY A 91 -1.60 -17.88 3.62
C GLY A 91 -1.48 -19.03 4.63
N ASP A 92 -0.48 -19.90 4.44
CA ASP A 92 -0.18 -21.01 5.35
C ASP A 92 0.25 -20.52 6.75
N ASP A 93 0.71 -19.28 6.84
CA ASP A 93 1.03 -18.55 8.08
C ASP A 93 -0.21 -17.99 8.81
N GLY A 94 -1.40 -18.17 8.25
CA GLY A 94 -2.65 -17.66 8.78
C GLY A 94 -2.90 -16.16 8.52
N VAL A 95 -2.03 -15.49 7.77
CA VAL A 95 -2.17 -14.07 7.46
C VAL A 95 -3.13 -13.87 6.29
N ALA A 96 -4.15 -13.03 6.51
CA ALA A 96 -5.06 -12.62 5.44
C ALA A 96 -4.37 -11.59 4.53
N ALA A 97 -4.52 -11.75 3.21
CA ALA A 97 -3.89 -10.89 2.22
C ALA A 97 -4.79 -10.64 1.01
N LEU A 98 -4.58 -9.51 0.35
CA LEU A 98 -5.11 -9.19 -0.97
C LEU A 98 -3.94 -9.13 -1.95
N GLN A 99 -4.04 -9.88 -3.04
CA GLN A 99 -3.06 -9.83 -4.12
C GLN A 99 -3.49 -8.75 -5.12
N LEU A 100 -2.70 -7.71 -5.23
CA LEU A 100 -2.80 -6.70 -6.29
C LEU A 100 -1.93 -7.13 -7.49
N ASP A 101 -2.01 -6.43 -8.61
CA ASP A 101 -1.25 -6.75 -9.82
C ASP A 101 0.27 -6.71 -9.58
N ASN A 102 0.75 -5.74 -8.80
CA ASN A 102 2.17 -5.53 -8.56
C ASN A 102 2.57 -5.52 -7.07
N ALA A 103 1.64 -5.76 -6.15
CA ALA A 103 1.90 -5.73 -4.72
C ALA A 103 0.98 -6.66 -3.93
N MET A 104 1.35 -6.93 -2.69
CA MET A 104 0.52 -7.68 -1.74
C MET A 104 0.17 -6.82 -0.53
N LEU A 105 -1.10 -6.74 -0.19
CA LEU A 105 -1.56 -6.14 1.06
C LEU A 105 -1.77 -7.25 2.09
N ARG A 106 -1.08 -7.20 3.21
CA ARG A 106 -1.24 -8.13 4.33
C ARG A 106 -1.97 -7.45 5.48
N PHE A 107 -2.79 -8.22 6.18
CA PHE A 107 -3.56 -7.76 7.32
C PHE A 107 -3.13 -8.54 8.55
N VAL A 108 -2.59 -7.84 9.54
CA VAL A 108 -1.92 -8.43 10.70
C VAL A 108 -2.47 -7.88 12.01
N PRO A 109 -2.33 -8.60 13.13
CA PRO A 109 -2.70 -8.06 14.44
C PRO A 109 -1.87 -6.83 14.81
N VAL A 110 -2.47 -5.91 15.58
CA VAL A 110 -1.74 -4.81 16.20
C VAL A 110 -0.76 -5.38 17.24
N THR A 111 0.53 -5.10 17.07
CA THR A 111 1.59 -5.61 17.98
C THR A 111 2.49 -4.52 18.56
N ASP A 112 2.36 -3.29 18.10
CA ASP A 112 3.28 -2.18 18.45
C ASP A 112 2.64 -1.07 19.30
N GLY A 113 1.39 -1.23 19.69
CA GLY A 113 0.67 -0.30 20.56
C GLY A 113 0.21 1.01 19.88
N ARG A 114 0.43 1.19 18.57
CA ARG A 114 -0.03 2.39 17.85
C ARG A 114 -1.52 2.35 17.46
N GLY A 115 -2.15 1.18 17.59
CA GLY A 115 -3.51 0.95 17.10
C GLY A 115 -3.55 0.56 15.61
N GLU A 116 -4.75 0.61 15.03
CA GLU A 116 -4.98 0.25 13.64
C GLU A 116 -4.34 1.24 12.66
N GLY A 117 -3.87 0.75 11.52
CA GLY A 117 -3.31 1.56 10.45
C GLY A 117 -2.18 0.89 9.67
N LEU A 118 -1.37 1.69 8.99
CA LEU A 118 -0.20 1.20 8.25
C LEU A 118 0.86 0.69 9.24
N GLY A 119 1.13 -0.60 9.19
CA GLY A 119 2.10 -1.29 10.04
C GLY A 119 3.47 -1.45 9.38
N GLY A 120 3.51 -1.69 8.08
CA GLY A 120 4.77 -1.93 7.38
C GLY A 120 4.68 -1.79 5.87
N VAL A 121 5.86 -1.77 5.25
CA VAL A 121 6.05 -1.67 3.79
C VAL A 121 7.14 -2.65 3.38
N ASP A 122 6.95 -3.36 2.27
CA ASP A 122 7.96 -4.20 1.64
C ASP A 122 8.58 -3.46 0.47
N LEU A 123 9.89 -3.37 0.49
CA LEU A 123 10.69 -2.74 -0.54
C LEU A 123 11.56 -3.78 -1.23
N LYS A 124 11.39 -3.92 -2.54
CA LYS A 124 12.24 -4.78 -3.36
C LYS A 124 13.61 -4.15 -3.50
N MET A 125 14.65 -4.92 -3.19
CA MET A 125 16.03 -4.48 -3.32
C MET A 125 16.52 -4.47 -4.75
N ALA A 126 17.47 -3.58 -5.03
CA ALA A 126 18.24 -3.63 -6.27
C ALA A 126 19.17 -4.85 -6.28
N PRO A 127 19.46 -5.44 -7.45
CA PRO A 127 20.42 -6.53 -7.57
C PRO A 127 21.77 -6.16 -6.98
N GLY A 128 22.28 -7.00 -6.08
CA GLY A 128 23.58 -6.79 -5.41
C GLY A 128 23.56 -5.78 -4.23
N ALA A 129 22.41 -5.20 -3.90
CA ALA A 129 22.28 -4.42 -2.68
C ALA A 129 22.46 -5.34 -1.45
N GLN A 130 22.90 -4.75 -0.35
CA GLN A 130 23.14 -5.49 0.91
C GLN A 130 21.94 -5.32 1.85
N ASN A 131 21.92 -6.13 2.94
CA ASN A 131 20.91 -6.06 4.01
C ASN A 131 19.55 -6.68 3.65
N LEU A 132 19.52 -7.66 2.75
CA LEU A 132 18.35 -8.44 2.45
C LEU A 132 17.73 -9.04 3.73
N GLY A 133 16.41 -8.91 3.88
CA GLY A 133 15.67 -9.41 5.04
C GLY A 133 15.72 -8.49 6.26
N GLU A 134 16.49 -7.42 6.24
CA GLU A 134 16.50 -6.44 7.33
C GLU A 134 15.19 -5.66 7.41
N THR A 135 14.80 -5.39 8.64
CA THR A 135 13.64 -4.54 8.94
C THR A 135 14.11 -3.32 9.72
N THR A 136 13.83 -2.15 9.18
CA THR A 136 14.09 -0.87 9.84
C THR A 136 12.77 -0.23 10.24
N ILE A 137 12.69 0.35 11.44
CA ILE A 137 11.52 1.07 11.92
C ILE A 137 11.76 2.57 11.76
N ILE A 138 10.91 3.24 10.98
CA ILE A 138 10.96 4.68 10.77
C ILE A 138 9.57 5.23 11.12
N CYS A 139 9.52 6.14 12.10
CA CYS A 139 8.27 6.74 12.59
C CYS A 139 7.19 5.68 12.94
N GLY A 140 7.62 4.54 13.47
CA GLY A 140 6.73 3.42 13.83
C GLY A 140 6.40 2.46 12.70
N THR A 141 6.61 2.80 11.45
CA THR A 141 6.37 1.92 10.30
C THR A 141 7.58 1.01 10.05
N ARG A 142 7.32 -0.26 9.84
CA ARG A 142 8.34 -1.27 9.49
C ARG A 142 8.63 -1.20 7.99
N PHE A 143 9.89 -0.98 7.62
CA PHE A 143 10.36 -1.09 6.25
C PHE A 143 11.19 -2.36 6.13
N ARG A 144 10.69 -3.32 5.36
CA ARG A 144 11.34 -4.62 5.14
C ARG A 144 11.96 -4.68 3.76
N LEU A 145 13.24 -5.00 3.70
CA LEU A 145 13.98 -5.18 2.46
C LEU A 145 13.85 -6.63 2.00
N ILE A 146 13.31 -6.84 0.80
CA ILE A 146 13.06 -8.16 0.20
C ILE A 146 13.71 -8.29 -1.18
N GLU A 147 13.82 -9.53 -1.70
CA GLU A 147 14.31 -9.83 -3.06
C GLU A 147 13.38 -9.32 -4.17
#